data_4ab3f2d1f127837b345c2ce1aaedd5e0
#
_entry.id   4ab3f2d1f127837b345c2ce1aaedd5e0
#
_cell.length_a   1.000
_cell.length_b   1.000
_cell.length_c   1.000
_cell.angle_alpha   90.00
_cell.angle_beta   90.00
_cell.angle_gamma   90.00
#
_symmetry.space_group_name_H-M   'P 1'
#
loop_
_entity.id
_entity.type
_entity.pdbx_description
1 polymer ?
#
loop_
_entity_poly.entity_id
_entity_poly.type
_entity_poly.pdbx_seq_one_letter_code
_entity_poly.pdbx_strand_id
1 'polypeptide(L)'
;VETGANQRPSRVIYDREHSAVSICPGDAYDWNTIFADAQWLHISGITLAISEIAAQAALLAAKKAQAAGVTVSCDLNFRKNLWRWRSGTDARSLAREIMPEFLNHVNVVIGNEEDAADVLDIHAGGSDVRVGSLQVDRYPEVAAQISNRFANVHSVAITLRESISATHNNWGAMLYSSQSGGAVFAPTQGKQYQPYEIRN
;
A
#
# COMPACT_ATOMS: atom_id res chain seq x y z
N VAL A 1 12.85 1.77 19.00
CA VAL A 1 11.61 1.18 19.52
C VAL A 1 11.64 1.28 21.04
N GLU A 2 10.62 1.86 21.63
CA GLU A 2 10.39 1.79 23.07
C GLU A 2 9.52 0.55 23.33
N THR A 3 10.07 -0.43 24.03
CA THR A 3 9.34 -1.65 24.36
C THR A 3 8.23 -1.34 25.36
N GLY A 4 7.05 -1.88 25.13
CA GLY A 4 5.95 -1.83 26.08
C GLY A 4 6.26 -2.66 27.33
N ALA A 5 5.68 -2.26 28.46
CA ALA A 5 5.74 -3.01 29.69
C ALA A 5 4.37 -2.99 30.36
N ASN A 6 3.90 -4.15 30.80
CA ASN A 6 2.60 -4.32 31.43
C ASN A 6 1.44 -3.84 30.51
N GLN A 7 0.71 -2.80 30.90
CA GLN A 7 -0.40 -2.25 30.10
C GLN A 7 0.02 -1.18 29.08
N ARG A 8 1.29 -0.77 29.08
CA ARG A 8 1.80 0.22 28.13
C ARG A 8 2.19 -0.45 26.81
N PRO A 9 1.58 -0.07 25.66
CA PRO A 9 1.97 -0.63 24.36
C PRO A 9 3.41 -0.22 23.96
N SER A 10 4.03 -1.01 23.11
CA SER A 10 5.30 -0.65 22.48
C SER A 10 5.11 0.56 21.57
N ARG A 11 6.11 1.46 21.52
CA ARG A 11 6.10 2.65 20.67
C ARG A 11 7.25 2.57 19.65
N VAL A 12 6.92 2.73 18.39
CA VAL A 12 7.91 2.88 17.32
C VAL A 12 8.11 4.37 17.07
N ILE A 13 9.35 4.83 17.18
CA ILE A 13 9.76 6.19 16.81
C ILE A 13 10.47 6.08 15.47
N TYR A 14 9.96 6.80 14.46
CA TYR A 14 10.55 6.88 13.13
C TYR A 14 11.49 8.07 13.08
N ASP A 15 12.76 7.82 12.77
CA ASP A 15 13.77 8.82 12.48
C ASP A 15 14.33 8.54 11.08
N ARG A 16 13.89 9.28 10.08
CA ARG A 16 14.22 9.08 8.67
C ARG A 16 14.62 10.35 7.92
N GLU A 17 14.63 11.51 8.61
CA GLU A 17 14.80 12.82 7.97
C GLU A 17 16.10 12.96 7.18
N HIS A 18 17.19 12.38 7.67
CA HIS A 18 18.52 12.50 7.04
C HIS A 18 19.02 11.17 6.45
N SER A 19 18.11 10.22 6.20
CA SER A 19 18.49 8.99 5.51
C SER A 19 18.83 9.27 4.05
N ALA A 20 19.73 8.49 3.45
CA ALA A 20 20.14 8.66 2.06
C ALA A 20 18.93 8.74 1.11
N VAL A 21 17.93 7.88 1.31
CA VAL A 21 16.71 7.86 0.50
C VAL A 21 15.84 9.11 0.69
N SER A 22 15.92 9.81 1.82
CA SER A 22 15.13 11.02 2.07
C SER A 22 15.73 12.28 1.45
N ILE A 23 17.02 12.26 1.14
CA ILE A 23 17.77 13.44 0.65
C ILE A 23 18.34 13.28 -0.77
N CYS A 24 18.39 12.04 -1.30
CA CYS A 24 18.92 11.77 -2.63
C CYS A 24 17.88 12.08 -3.71
N PRO A 25 18.14 13.05 -4.61
CA PRO A 25 17.21 13.37 -5.68
C PRO A 25 17.17 12.26 -6.74
N GLY A 26 16.03 12.15 -7.43
CA GLY A 26 15.79 11.06 -8.37
C GLY A 26 16.73 11.04 -9.60
N ASP A 27 17.28 12.17 -9.97
CA ASP A 27 18.25 12.31 -11.08
C ASP A 27 19.69 11.88 -10.71
N ALA A 28 19.96 11.65 -9.43
CA ALA A 28 21.22 11.07 -8.98
C ALA A 28 21.35 9.56 -9.28
N TYR A 29 20.25 8.90 -9.68
CA TYR A 29 20.24 7.47 -10.01
C TYR A 29 20.40 7.24 -11.51
N ASP A 30 21.27 6.32 -11.91
CA ASP A 30 21.36 5.85 -13.30
C ASP A 30 20.25 4.82 -13.59
N TRP A 31 19.06 5.34 -13.87
CA TRP A 31 17.88 4.51 -14.15
C TRP A 31 18.07 3.59 -15.36
N ASN A 32 18.88 3.96 -16.34
CA ASN A 32 19.13 3.13 -17.51
C ASN A 32 19.89 1.88 -17.10
N THR A 33 20.93 2.01 -16.28
CA THR A 33 21.67 0.86 -15.73
C THR A 33 20.80 0.06 -14.77
N ILE A 34 20.01 0.71 -13.88
CA ILE A 34 19.15 0.05 -12.90
C ILE A 34 18.08 -0.82 -13.59
N PHE A 35 17.51 -0.35 -14.69
CA PHE A 35 16.41 -1.05 -15.37
C PHE A 35 16.84 -1.87 -16.60
N ALA A 36 18.15 -1.96 -16.91
CA ALA A 36 18.65 -2.68 -18.10
C ALA A 36 18.17 -4.15 -18.14
N ASP A 37 18.21 -4.84 -17.00
CA ASP A 37 17.79 -6.24 -16.86
C ASP A 37 16.65 -6.44 -15.86
N ALA A 38 16.09 -5.35 -15.32
CA ALA A 38 15.01 -5.42 -14.34
C ALA A 38 13.68 -5.77 -15.02
N GLN A 39 12.90 -6.65 -14.41
CA GLN A 39 11.55 -7.00 -14.84
C GLN A 39 10.49 -6.45 -13.90
N TRP A 40 10.90 -6.09 -12.67
CA TRP A 40 9.98 -5.66 -11.63
C TRP A 40 10.61 -4.61 -10.72
N LEU A 41 9.89 -3.51 -10.51
CA LEU A 41 10.19 -2.49 -9.51
C LEU A 41 9.12 -2.53 -8.42
N HIS A 42 9.54 -2.60 -7.16
CA HIS A 42 8.62 -2.45 -6.04
C HIS A 42 8.95 -1.19 -5.23
N ILE A 43 7.93 -0.36 -4.98
CA ILE A 43 8.05 0.84 -4.14
C ILE A 43 6.97 0.80 -3.07
N SER A 44 7.36 1.04 -1.82
CA SER A 44 6.40 1.24 -0.74
C SER A 44 5.93 2.69 -0.66
N GLY A 45 4.66 2.92 -0.31
CA GLY A 45 4.12 4.24 0.00
C GLY A 45 4.88 4.97 1.13
N ILE A 46 5.61 4.22 1.97
CA ILE A 46 6.55 4.80 2.95
C ILE A 46 7.60 5.68 2.25
N THR A 47 8.11 5.30 1.08
CA THR A 47 9.10 6.09 0.34
C THR A 47 8.57 7.48 0.01
N LEU A 48 7.31 7.58 -0.41
CA LEU A 48 6.67 8.85 -0.72
C LEU A 48 6.37 9.68 0.54
N ALA A 49 6.24 8.99 1.69
CA ALA A 49 5.86 9.60 2.96
C ALA A 49 7.02 10.29 3.70
N ILE A 50 8.29 9.93 3.41
CA ILE A 50 9.43 10.37 4.23
C ILE A 50 9.95 11.76 3.88
N SER A 51 9.85 12.20 2.62
CA SER A 51 10.24 13.56 2.18
C SER A 51 9.68 13.86 0.79
N GLU A 52 9.62 15.13 0.44
CA GLU A 52 9.27 15.58 -0.91
C GLU A 52 10.27 15.06 -1.96
N ILE A 53 11.56 15.09 -1.64
CA ILE A 53 12.62 14.57 -2.51
C ILE A 53 12.42 13.08 -2.81
N ALA A 54 12.13 12.29 -1.77
CA ALA A 54 11.88 10.86 -1.94
C ALA A 54 10.59 10.59 -2.73
N ALA A 55 9.54 11.38 -2.54
CA ALA A 55 8.31 11.28 -3.33
C ALA A 55 8.57 11.56 -4.82
N GLN A 56 9.31 12.61 -5.13
CA GLN A 56 9.71 12.96 -6.50
C GLN A 56 10.63 11.89 -7.11
N ALA A 57 11.58 11.36 -6.34
CA ALA A 57 12.45 10.27 -6.78
C ALA A 57 11.68 8.98 -7.08
N ALA A 58 10.71 8.62 -6.23
CA ALA A 58 9.84 7.46 -6.44
C ALA A 58 8.99 7.62 -7.71
N LEU A 59 8.43 8.82 -7.93
CA LEU A 59 7.66 9.13 -9.14
C LEU A 59 8.52 9.02 -10.40
N LEU A 60 9.73 9.58 -10.36
CA LEU A 60 10.69 9.48 -11.47
C LEU A 60 11.07 8.03 -11.74
N ALA A 61 11.35 7.23 -10.70
CA ALA A 61 11.64 5.80 -10.81
C ALA A 61 10.50 5.04 -11.50
N ALA A 62 9.25 5.27 -11.08
CA ALA A 62 8.09 4.62 -11.69
C ALA A 62 7.91 5.01 -13.18
N LYS A 63 8.08 6.31 -13.52
CA LYS A 63 8.06 6.79 -14.92
C LYS A 63 9.16 6.13 -15.78
N LYS A 64 10.36 6.01 -15.24
CA LYS A 64 11.49 5.37 -15.94
C LYS A 64 11.30 3.86 -16.08
N ALA A 65 10.82 3.19 -15.04
CA ALA A 65 10.48 1.76 -15.08
C ALA A 65 9.41 1.47 -16.15
N GLN A 66 8.32 2.25 -16.15
CA GLN A 66 7.26 2.14 -17.16
C GLN A 66 7.81 2.32 -18.57
N ALA A 67 8.66 3.33 -18.82
CA ALA A 67 9.28 3.57 -20.12
C ALA A 67 10.22 2.43 -20.55
N ALA A 68 10.83 1.73 -19.61
CA ALA A 68 11.68 0.55 -19.84
C ALA A 68 10.89 -0.77 -19.96
N GLY A 69 9.55 -0.75 -19.84
CA GLY A 69 8.70 -1.96 -19.86
C GLY A 69 8.78 -2.79 -18.57
N VAL A 70 9.29 -2.22 -17.50
CA VAL A 70 9.41 -2.87 -16.19
C VAL A 70 8.07 -2.77 -15.44
N THR A 71 7.60 -3.88 -14.90
CA THR A 71 6.38 -3.91 -14.08
C THR A 71 6.61 -3.15 -12.77
N VAL A 72 5.69 -2.25 -12.42
CA VAL A 72 5.78 -1.48 -11.18
C VAL A 72 4.71 -1.94 -10.20
N SER A 73 5.12 -2.27 -8.97
CA SER A 73 4.19 -2.55 -7.86
C SER A 73 4.36 -1.55 -6.72
N CYS A 74 3.26 -1.27 -6.04
CA CYS A 74 3.22 -0.40 -4.88
C CYS A 74 2.45 -1.05 -3.74
N ASP A 75 3.05 -1.11 -2.55
CA ASP A 75 2.33 -1.29 -1.29
C ASP A 75 1.95 0.10 -0.76
N LEU A 76 0.65 0.38 -0.64
CA LEU A 76 0.13 1.68 -0.18
C LEU A 76 0.68 2.07 1.19
N ASN A 77 0.71 1.12 2.12
CA ASN A 77 1.44 1.16 3.40
C ASN A 77 1.37 2.53 4.10
N PHE A 78 0.17 3.05 4.28
CA PHE A 78 -0.02 4.34 4.90
C PHE A 78 0.51 4.36 6.34
N ARG A 79 1.40 5.30 6.62
CA ARG A 79 1.98 5.53 7.95
C ARG A 79 1.81 6.99 8.31
N LYS A 80 0.70 7.31 8.96
CA LYS A 80 0.31 8.68 9.36
C LYS A 80 1.48 9.50 9.93
N ASN A 81 2.37 8.86 10.70
CA ASN A 81 3.48 9.55 11.36
C ASN A 81 4.65 9.91 10.43
N LEU A 82 4.66 9.48 9.17
CA LEU A 82 5.71 9.80 8.19
C LEU A 82 5.30 10.93 7.23
N TRP A 83 4.02 11.10 6.93
CA TRP A 83 3.50 12.15 6.06
C TRP A 83 3.49 13.51 6.75
N ARG A 84 4.69 14.13 6.96
CA ARG A 84 4.85 15.36 7.75
C ARG A 84 5.74 16.40 7.08
N TRP A 85 6.26 16.13 5.88
CA TRP A 85 7.25 16.98 5.22
C TRP A 85 6.65 18.25 4.61
N ARG A 86 5.33 18.42 4.61
CA ARG A 86 4.67 19.67 4.22
C ARG A 86 3.96 20.30 5.42
N SER A 87 4.45 21.48 5.82
CA SER A 87 3.83 22.22 6.93
C SER A 87 2.40 22.64 6.61
N GLY A 88 1.51 22.59 7.59
CA GLY A 88 0.11 23.01 7.43
C GLY A 88 -0.81 22.02 6.70
N THR A 89 -0.31 20.87 6.28
CA THR A 89 -1.09 19.81 5.62
C THR A 89 -1.14 18.58 6.52
N ASP A 90 -2.32 18.03 6.76
CA ASP A 90 -2.43 16.78 7.50
C ASP A 90 -1.98 15.58 6.66
N ALA A 91 -1.66 14.47 7.34
CA ALA A 91 -1.05 13.30 6.71
C ALA A 91 -1.92 12.66 5.61
N ARG A 92 -3.24 12.59 5.80
CA ARG A 92 -4.16 12.00 4.81
C ARG A 92 -4.29 12.91 3.60
N SER A 93 -4.46 14.19 3.80
CA SER A 93 -4.54 15.19 2.72
C SER A 93 -3.29 15.18 1.87
N LEU A 94 -2.11 15.11 2.49
CA LEU A 94 -0.85 15.02 1.77
C LEU A 94 -0.73 13.72 0.98
N ALA A 95 -1.08 12.58 1.58
CA ALA A 95 -1.06 11.29 0.90
C ALA A 95 -2.03 11.25 -0.29
N ARG A 96 -3.25 11.75 -0.12
CA ARG A 96 -4.28 11.83 -1.17
C ARG A 96 -3.92 12.75 -2.33
N GLU A 97 -3.05 13.72 -2.09
CA GLU A 97 -2.51 14.59 -3.15
C GLU A 97 -1.37 13.89 -3.91
N ILE A 98 -0.45 13.24 -3.21
CA ILE A 98 0.79 12.72 -3.79
C ILE A 98 0.63 11.33 -4.40
N MET A 99 -0.06 10.41 -3.73
CA MET A 99 -0.16 9.01 -4.16
C MET A 99 -0.83 8.81 -5.52
N PRO A 100 -1.89 9.55 -5.92
CA PRO A 100 -2.54 9.34 -7.20
C PRO A 100 -1.62 9.58 -8.41
N GLU A 101 -0.77 10.59 -8.37
CA GLU A 101 0.17 10.84 -9.48
C GLU A 101 1.15 9.67 -9.65
N PHE A 102 1.69 9.15 -8.55
CA PHE A 102 2.57 7.99 -8.57
C PHE A 102 1.83 6.72 -9.06
N LEU A 103 0.60 6.48 -8.58
CA LEU A 103 -0.18 5.29 -8.94
C LEU A 103 -0.58 5.24 -10.42
N ASN A 104 -0.59 6.36 -11.14
CA ASN A 104 -0.77 6.35 -12.59
C ASN A 104 0.34 5.59 -13.35
N HIS A 105 1.48 5.31 -12.69
CA HIS A 105 2.60 4.57 -13.25
C HIS A 105 2.76 3.15 -12.64
N VAL A 106 1.78 2.71 -11.84
CA VAL A 106 1.81 1.43 -11.13
C VAL A 106 0.92 0.41 -11.84
N ASN A 107 1.38 -0.83 -11.90
CA ASN A 107 0.68 -1.96 -12.50
C ASN A 107 -0.02 -2.85 -11.46
N VAL A 108 0.58 -2.96 -10.27
CA VAL A 108 0.10 -3.81 -9.19
C VAL A 108 0.04 -3.00 -7.90
N VAL A 109 -1.14 -2.88 -7.32
CA VAL A 109 -1.34 -2.22 -6.01
C VAL A 109 -1.49 -3.28 -4.94
N ILE A 110 -0.79 -3.08 -3.83
CA ILE A 110 -0.89 -3.90 -2.62
C ILE A 110 -1.32 -2.98 -1.48
N GLY A 111 -2.17 -3.47 -0.59
CA GLY A 111 -2.58 -2.70 0.58
C GLY A 111 -3.62 -3.43 1.41
N ASN A 112 -4.17 -2.73 2.37
CA ASN A 112 -5.36 -3.16 3.10
C ASN A 112 -6.50 -2.16 2.85
N GLU A 113 -7.67 -2.44 3.41
CA GLU A 113 -8.85 -1.59 3.25
C GLU A 113 -8.64 -0.18 3.84
N GLU A 114 -7.97 -0.09 5.02
CA GLU A 114 -7.69 1.18 5.68
C GLU A 114 -6.73 2.03 4.85
N ASP A 115 -5.71 1.41 4.23
CA ASP A 115 -4.79 2.11 3.33
C ASP A 115 -5.54 2.70 2.13
N ALA A 116 -6.46 1.96 1.50
CA ALA A 116 -7.25 2.45 0.37
C ALA A 116 -8.14 3.65 0.77
N ALA A 117 -8.76 3.58 1.95
CA ALA A 117 -9.55 4.69 2.50
C ALA A 117 -8.68 5.90 2.84
N ASP A 118 -7.53 5.69 3.47
CA ASP A 118 -6.66 6.77 3.93
C ASP A 118 -5.99 7.51 2.77
N VAL A 119 -5.46 6.82 1.77
CA VAL A 119 -4.67 7.44 0.69
C VAL A 119 -5.45 7.73 -0.59
N LEU A 120 -6.57 7.04 -0.84
CA LEU A 120 -7.34 7.18 -2.08
C LEU A 120 -8.77 7.68 -1.88
N ASP A 121 -9.24 7.72 -0.63
CA ASP A 121 -10.66 7.97 -0.29
C ASP A 121 -11.60 6.95 -0.95
N ILE A 122 -11.13 5.71 -1.09
CA ILE A 122 -11.91 4.60 -1.63
C ILE A 122 -12.38 3.74 -0.46
N HIS A 123 -13.69 3.62 -0.32
CA HIS A 123 -14.35 2.88 0.74
C HIS A 123 -15.19 1.73 0.17
N ALA A 124 -15.27 0.63 0.89
CA ALA A 124 -16.28 -0.39 0.60
C ALA A 124 -17.67 0.18 0.86
N GLY A 125 -18.56 0.12 -0.13
CA GLY A 125 -19.90 0.71 -0.05
C GLY A 125 -20.69 0.22 1.18
N GLY A 126 -21.21 1.14 1.99
CA GLY A 126 -22.16 0.86 3.08
C GLY A 126 -21.57 0.35 4.38
N SER A 127 -20.31 0.55 4.67
CA SER A 127 -19.69 0.07 5.91
C SER A 127 -19.62 1.13 7.01
N ASP A 128 -20.39 0.90 8.07
CA ASP A 128 -19.93 1.25 9.41
C ASP A 128 -18.78 0.27 9.77
N VAL A 129 -17.55 0.74 9.72
CA VAL A 129 -16.31 -0.01 10.04
C VAL A 129 -16.25 -0.46 11.52
N ARG A 130 -17.35 -0.36 12.26
CA ARG A 130 -17.42 -0.57 13.72
C ARG A 130 -17.80 -1.97 14.17
N VAL A 131 -18.06 -2.89 13.25
CA VAL A 131 -18.40 -4.27 13.62
C VAL A 131 -17.34 -5.19 13.05
N GLY A 132 -16.51 -5.76 13.92
CA GLY A 132 -15.33 -6.60 13.68
C GLY A 132 -15.53 -7.90 12.89
N SER A 133 -16.44 -7.95 11.93
CA SER A 133 -16.57 -9.02 10.96
C SER A 133 -16.09 -8.54 9.60
N LEU A 134 -15.03 -9.15 9.09
CA LEU A 134 -14.54 -9.01 7.72
C LEU A 134 -15.68 -9.34 6.74
N GLN A 135 -16.23 -8.29 6.10
CA GLN A 135 -17.16 -8.51 4.98
C GLN A 135 -16.35 -8.79 3.71
N VAL A 136 -15.86 -10.02 3.61
CA VAL A 136 -14.95 -10.49 2.54
C VAL A 136 -15.50 -10.17 1.14
N ASP A 137 -16.80 -10.17 0.98
CA ASP A 137 -17.49 -9.92 -0.31
C ASP A 137 -17.35 -8.47 -0.84
N ARG A 138 -16.86 -7.52 -0.03
CA ARG A 138 -16.72 -6.11 -0.42
C ARG A 138 -15.34 -5.72 -0.93
N TYR A 139 -14.33 -6.52 -0.65
CA TYR A 139 -12.96 -6.22 -1.10
C TYR A 139 -12.78 -6.21 -2.62
N PRO A 140 -13.48 -7.07 -3.39
CA PRO A 140 -13.45 -6.97 -4.85
C PRO A 140 -13.93 -5.63 -5.40
N GLU A 141 -14.93 -4.99 -4.73
CA GLU A 141 -15.43 -3.67 -5.12
C GLU A 141 -14.36 -2.59 -4.90
N VAL A 142 -13.67 -2.59 -3.75
CA VAL A 142 -12.56 -1.67 -3.47
C VAL A 142 -11.45 -1.82 -4.52
N ALA A 143 -11.07 -3.07 -4.81
CA ALA A 143 -10.05 -3.36 -5.81
C ALA A 143 -10.45 -2.92 -7.22
N ALA A 144 -11.71 -3.14 -7.60
CA ALA A 144 -12.25 -2.67 -8.88
C ALA A 144 -12.24 -1.15 -8.98
N GLN A 145 -12.61 -0.42 -7.92
CA GLN A 145 -12.56 1.04 -7.88
C GLN A 145 -11.11 1.55 -8.08
N ILE A 146 -10.12 0.92 -7.42
CA ILE A 146 -8.70 1.26 -7.60
C ILE A 146 -8.30 1.05 -9.07
N SER A 147 -8.59 -0.13 -9.62
CA SER A 147 -8.24 -0.48 -11.01
C SER A 147 -8.94 0.42 -12.04
N ASN A 148 -10.19 0.80 -11.80
CA ASN A 148 -10.94 1.72 -12.67
C ASN A 148 -10.40 3.16 -12.60
N ARG A 149 -9.89 3.58 -11.44
CA ARG A 149 -9.32 4.92 -11.26
C ARG A 149 -7.94 5.07 -11.91
N PHE A 150 -7.14 4.01 -11.94
CA PHE A 150 -5.77 4.01 -12.45
C PHE A 150 -5.62 3.02 -13.61
N ALA A 151 -5.64 3.52 -14.84
CA ALA A 151 -5.71 2.69 -16.06
C ALA A 151 -4.56 1.66 -16.21
N ASN A 152 -3.40 1.91 -15.61
CA ASN A 152 -2.27 0.99 -15.64
C ASN A 152 -2.36 -0.12 -14.56
N VAL A 153 -3.23 0.05 -13.55
CA VAL A 153 -3.40 -0.94 -12.48
C VAL A 153 -4.28 -2.08 -12.96
N HIS A 154 -3.65 -3.20 -13.27
CA HIS A 154 -4.35 -4.43 -13.70
C HIS A 154 -4.49 -5.48 -12.58
N SER A 155 -3.79 -5.32 -11.47
CA SER A 155 -3.87 -6.24 -10.33
C SER A 155 -3.88 -5.47 -9.00
N VAL A 156 -4.77 -5.88 -8.08
CA VAL A 156 -4.87 -5.32 -6.73
C VAL A 156 -4.88 -6.46 -5.72
N ALA A 157 -3.88 -6.48 -4.84
CA ALA A 157 -3.78 -7.44 -3.75
C ALA A 157 -4.18 -6.77 -2.43
N ILE A 158 -5.19 -7.31 -1.76
CA ILE A 158 -5.66 -6.80 -0.47
C ILE A 158 -5.35 -7.83 0.61
N THR A 159 -4.59 -7.42 1.63
CA THR A 159 -4.36 -8.23 2.82
C THR A 159 -5.57 -8.15 3.74
N LEU A 160 -6.03 -9.31 4.22
CA LEU A 160 -7.20 -9.46 5.05
C LEU A 160 -6.76 -9.88 6.45
N ARG A 161 -6.94 -8.98 7.42
CA ARG A 161 -6.63 -9.27 8.82
C ARG A 161 -7.87 -9.06 9.68
N GLU A 162 -8.28 -10.10 10.39
CA GLU A 162 -9.28 -10.01 11.44
C GLU A 162 -8.61 -10.17 12.80
N SER A 163 -8.66 -9.11 13.62
CA SER A 163 -8.11 -9.15 14.96
C SER A 163 -9.17 -9.61 15.96
N ILE A 164 -9.02 -10.83 16.46
CA ILE A 164 -9.94 -11.43 17.46
C ILE A 164 -9.50 -10.99 18.87
N SER A 165 -8.19 -10.99 19.11
CA SER A 165 -7.58 -10.46 20.33
C SER A 165 -6.16 -9.98 20.04
N ALA A 166 -5.47 -9.43 21.05
CA ALA A 166 -4.08 -8.98 20.91
C ALA A 166 -3.11 -10.08 20.45
N THR A 167 -3.41 -11.34 20.76
CA THR A 167 -2.58 -12.51 20.45
C THR A 167 -3.24 -13.48 19.46
N HIS A 168 -4.47 -13.17 18.99
CA HIS A 168 -5.24 -14.05 18.12
C HIS A 168 -5.75 -13.27 16.92
N ASN A 169 -5.27 -13.64 15.72
CA ASN A 169 -5.63 -13.00 14.47
C ASN A 169 -5.90 -14.03 13.38
N ASN A 170 -6.84 -13.72 12.52
CA ASN A 170 -7.04 -14.43 11.26
C ASN A 170 -6.38 -13.65 10.12
N TRP A 171 -5.68 -14.35 9.24
CA TRP A 171 -4.98 -13.77 8.10
C TRP A 171 -5.36 -14.42 6.79
N GLY A 172 -5.55 -13.60 5.79
CA GLY A 172 -5.75 -14.02 4.43
C GLY A 172 -5.41 -12.91 3.46
N ALA A 173 -5.71 -13.14 2.20
CA ALA A 173 -5.53 -12.15 1.15
C ALA A 173 -6.53 -12.37 0.01
N MET A 174 -6.74 -11.32 -0.74
CA MET A 174 -7.47 -11.35 -2.00
C MET A 174 -6.58 -10.78 -3.10
N LEU A 175 -6.60 -11.38 -4.28
CA LEU A 175 -6.04 -10.84 -5.51
C LEU A 175 -7.17 -10.58 -6.51
N TYR A 176 -7.33 -9.34 -6.91
CA TYR A 176 -8.22 -8.93 -7.99
C TYR A 176 -7.42 -8.72 -9.28
N SER A 177 -7.97 -9.13 -10.41
CA SER A 177 -7.43 -8.85 -11.74
C SER A 177 -8.50 -8.20 -12.62
N SER A 178 -8.19 -7.02 -13.16
CA SER A 178 -9.08 -6.34 -14.09
C SER A 178 -9.23 -7.07 -15.42
N GLN A 179 -8.23 -7.86 -15.82
CA GLN A 179 -8.25 -8.64 -17.05
C GLN A 179 -9.28 -9.78 -17.00
N SER A 180 -9.40 -10.44 -15.85
CA SER A 180 -10.42 -11.48 -15.64
C SER A 180 -11.72 -10.94 -15.07
N GLY A 181 -11.73 -9.68 -14.59
CA GLY A 181 -12.87 -9.05 -13.90
C GLY A 181 -13.23 -9.74 -12.58
N GLY A 182 -12.33 -10.55 -12.03
CA GLY A 182 -12.61 -11.39 -10.88
C GLY A 182 -11.58 -11.29 -9.75
N ALA A 183 -11.97 -11.80 -8.58
CA ALA A 183 -11.14 -11.88 -7.41
C ALA A 183 -10.97 -13.34 -6.96
N VAL A 184 -9.76 -13.67 -6.49
CA VAL A 184 -9.45 -14.94 -5.84
C VAL A 184 -8.99 -14.67 -4.42
N PHE A 185 -9.39 -15.55 -3.51
CA PHE A 185 -9.07 -15.44 -2.10
C PHE A 185 -8.13 -16.57 -1.67
N ALA A 186 -7.25 -16.30 -0.74
CA ALA A 186 -6.33 -17.27 -0.15
C ALA A 186 -6.16 -16.98 1.36
N PRO A 187 -5.96 -18.02 2.17
CA PRO A 187 -6.00 -19.45 1.83
C PRO A 187 -7.42 -19.96 1.60
N THR A 188 -7.54 -21.13 0.97
CA THR A 188 -8.82 -21.79 0.74
C THR A 188 -8.80 -23.22 1.26
N GLN A 189 -9.95 -23.69 1.75
CA GLN A 189 -10.22 -25.12 1.96
C GLN A 189 -11.24 -25.57 0.91
N GLY A 190 -10.81 -26.42 -0.02
CA GLY A 190 -11.60 -26.71 -1.21
C GLY A 190 -11.75 -25.45 -2.08
N LYS A 191 -13.00 -24.97 -2.26
CA LYS A 191 -13.31 -23.73 -3.00
C LYS A 191 -13.68 -22.57 -2.08
N GLN A 192 -13.73 -22.79 -0.76
CA GLN A 192 -14.16 -21.78 0.20
C GLN A 192 -12.96 -21.10 0.82
N TYR A 193 -13.02 -19.76 0.92
CA TYR A 193 -12.04 -18.98 1.68
C TYR A 193 -12.06 -19.37 3.16
N GLN A 194 -10.87 -19.65 3.70
CA GLN A 194 -10.69 -19.95 5.11
C GLN A 194 -9.37 -19.35 5.59
N PRO A 195 -9.40 -18.28 6.39
CA PRO A 195 -8.18 -17.59 6.83
C PRO A 195 -7.29 -18.50 7.69
N TYR A 196 -6.00 -18.19 7.69
CA TYR A 196 -5.07 -18.77 8.66
C TYR A 196 -5.30 -18.17 10.04
N GLU A 197 -5.48 -19.01 11.03
CA GLU A 197 -5.53 -18.61 12.42
C GLU A 197 -4.10 -18.53 12.99
N ILE A 198 -3.72 -17.36 13.52
CA ILE A 198 -2.42 -17.13 14.16
C ILE A 198 -2.67 -16.80 15.62
N ARG A 199 -2.09 -17.61 16.50
CA ARG A 199 -2.08 -17.43 17.96
C ARG A 199 -0.64 -17.27 18.43
N ASN A 200 -0.34 -16.17 19.12
CA ASN A 200 0.98 -15.85 19.71
C ASN A 200 0.92 -16.03 21.22
#